data_82035960aee62143a22d8624e171d2fe
#
_entry.id   82035960aee62143a22d8624e171d2fe
#
_cell.length_a   1.000
_cell.length_b   1.000
_cell.length_c   1.000
_cell.angle_alpha   90.00
_cell.angle_beta   90.00
_cell.angle_gamma   90.00
#
_symmetry.space_group_name_H-M   'P 1'
#
loop_
_entity.id
_entity.type
_entity.pdbx_description
1 polymer ?
#
loop_
_entity_poly.entity_id
_entity_poly.type
_entity_poly.pdbx_seq_one_letter_code
_entity_poly.pdbx_strand_id
1 'polypeptide(L)'
;MTGDMLSQGKVLVVEDLHKSFGSLEVIKGVSFDMDFKERLVLMGPSGSGKSTLVRCINWIEPPSAGRVTFDGKLVESRKYDIRRLREDIGMVFQQFNVFPHLTALQNIALGPIVVKKVDRKAAEAEAMELLAKVGLSHRADHKPGQMSGGEQQRVAIARALAMHPKLMLFDEPTSSIDVELIHEVLDVMVKLADEGMTMIVVTHEIGFAKEVADRVIFMDQGLIIESGSPCEVFEHPQQERTQSFLSKVLLA
;
A
#
# COMPACT_ATOMS: atom_id res chain seq x y z
N MET A 1 -31.16 4.60 2.49
CA MET A 1 -31.06 4.76 1.03
C MET A 1 -30.02 5.80 0.58
N THR A 2 -29.13 6.26 1.45
CA THR A 2 -28.14 7.30 1.13
C THR A 2 -26.72 6.75 0.89
N GLY A 3 -26.47 5.45 1.07
CA GLY A 3 -25.14 4.83 0.90
C GLY A 3 -24.80 4.37 -0.52
N ASP A 4 -25.77 4.23 -1.39
CA ASP A 4 -25.58 3.58 -2.71
C ASP A 4 -25.14 4.53 -3.84
N MET A 5 -25.24 5.84 -3.65
CA MET A 5 -24.85 6.83 -4.67
C MET A 5 -23.38 7.27 -4.58
N LEU A 6 -22.71 7.07 -3.45
CA LEU A 6 -21.32 7.51 -3.23
C LEU A 6 -20.26 6.52 -3.78
N SER A 7 -20.65 5.28 -4.05
CA SER A 7 -19.71 4.22 -4.47
C SER A 7 -19.58 4.05 -5.99
N GLN A 8 -20.36 4.75 -6.80
CA GLN A 8 -20.28 4.63 -8.27
C GLN A 8 -18.98 5.30 -8.78
N GLY A 9 -18.04 4.48 -9.23
CA GLY A 9 -16.75 4.93 -9.78
C GLY A 9 -15.58 4.92 -8.81
N LYS A 10 -15.81 4.72 -7.49
CA LYS A 10 -14.74 4.65 -6.49
C LYS A 10 -14.20 3.23 -6.36
N VAL A 11 -12.86 3.10 -6.26
CA VAL A 11 -12.22 1.82 -5.94
C VAL A 11 -12.36 1.49 -4.46
N LEU A 12 -12.28 2.50 -3.60
CA LEU A 12 -12.34 2.37 -2.14
C LEU A 12 -13.18 3.48 -1.54
N VAL A 13 -14.03 3.13 -0.57
CA VAL A 13 -14.72 4.09 0.31
C VAL A 13 -14.57 3.61 1.74
N VAL A 14 -14.04 4.46 2.60
CA VAL A 14 -13.87 4.24 4.04
C VAL A 14 -14.78 5.23 4.76
N GLU A 15 -15.67 4.72 5.62
CA GLU A 15 -16.67 5.53 6.32
C GLU A 15 -16.59 5.27 7.81
N ASP A 16 -16.29 6.33 8.56
CA ASP A 16 -16.27 6.36 10.03
C ASP A 16 -15.50 5.16 10.64
N LEU A 17 -14.32 4.88 10.09
CA LEU A 17 -13.53 3.71 10.46
C LEU A 17 -12.91 3.89 11.84
N HIS A 18 -13.16 2.93 12.73
CA HIS A 18 -12.56 2.85 14.06
C HIS A 18 -11.76 1.55 14.21
N LYS A 19 -10.64 1.63 14.91
CA LYS A 19 -9.86 0.45 15.33
C LYS A 19 -9.33 0.61 16.72
N SER A 20 -9.67 -0.35 17.58
CA SER A 20 -9.15 -0.45 18.95
C SER A 20 -8.39 -1.77 19.17
N PHE A 21 -7.37 -1.72 19.99
CA PHE A 21 -6.65 -2.87 20.53
C PHE A 21 -6.78 -2.84 22.06
N GLY A 22 -7.69 -3.68 22.58
CA GLY A 22 -8.10 -3.58 23.97
C GLY A 22 -8.73 -2.21 24.27
N SER A 23 -8.18 -1.47 25.22
CA SER A 23 -8.64 -0.12 25.60
C SER A 23 -8.04 1.01 24.75
N LEU A 24 -7.04 0.72 23.91
CA LEU A 24 -6.37 1.72 23.09
C LEU A 24 -7.08 1.87 21.75
N GLU A 25 -7.71 3.02 21.51
CA GLU A 25 -8.27 3.38 20.23
C GLU A 25 -7.19 4.02 19.33
N VAL A 26 -6.84 3.33 18.25
CA VAL A 26 -5.75 3.73 17.33
C VAL A 26 -6.29 4.49 16.12
N ILE A 27 -7.48 4.13 15.60
CA ILE A 27 -8.18 4.85 14.54
C ILE A 27 -9.51 5.34 15.11
N LYS A 28 -9.82 6.62 14.91
CA LYS A 28 -10.89 7.34 15.61
C LYS A 28 -11.89 8.01 14.66
N GLY A 29 -12.53 7.22 13.79
CA GLY A 29 -13.56 7.74 12.87
C GLY A 29 -12.96 8.32 11.59
N VAL A 30 -12.04 7.59 10.95
CA VAL A 30 -11.41 7.99 9.68
C VAL A 30 -12.37 7.75 8.52
N SER A 31 -12.57 8.79 7.67
CA SER A 31 -13.40 8.70 6.46
C SER A 31 -12.66 9.31 5.27
N PHE A 32 -12.61 8.57 4.16
CA PHE A 32 -12.14 9.04 2.86
C PHE A 32 -12.61 8.08 1.76
N ASP A 33 -12.52 8.52 0.54
CA ASP A 33 -12.77 7.71 -0.65
C ASP A 33 -11.57 7.79 -1.61
N MET A 34 -11.55 6.94 -2.62
CA MET A 34 -10.46 6.85 -3.59
C MET A 34 -10.97 6.42 -4.96
N ASP A 35 -10.51 7.10 -6.00
CA ASP A 35 -10.81 6.77 -7.40
C ASP A 35 -9.87 5.69 -7.95
N PHE A 36 -10.31 5.02 -9.04
CA PHE A 36 -9.38 4.17 -9.81
C PHE A 36 -8.26 5.02 -10.39
N LYS A 37 -7.04 4.48 -10.38
CA LYS A 37 -5.78 5.12 -10.82
C LYS A 37 -5.32 6.29 -9.93
N GLU A 38 -6.03 6.58 -8.84
CA GLU A 38 -5.58 7.57 -7.87
C GLU A 38 -4.38 7.04 -7.07
N ARG A 39 -3.42 7.92 -6.81
CA ARG A 39 -2.23 7.68 -6.00
C ARG A 39 -2.35 8.49 -4.72
N LEU A 40 -2.74 7.81 -3.65
CA LEU A 40 -2.94 8.40 -2.33
C LEU A 40 -1.72 8.15 -1.46
N VAL A 41 -1.15 9.21 -0.90
CA VAL A 41 -0.06 9.08 0.08
C VAL A 41 -0.58 9.39 1.48
N LEU A 42 -0.26 8.51 2.44
CA LEU A 42 -0.54 8.68 3.86
C LEU A 42 0.72 9.09 4.59
N MET A 43 0.72 10.25 5.23
CA MET A 43 1.85 10.78 6.00
C MET A 43 1.45 11.13 7.43
N GLY A 44 2.45 11.33 8.29
CA GLY A 44 2.26 11.70 9.69
C GLY A 44 3.27 11.03 10.61
N PRO A 45 3.32 11.42 11.89
CA PRO A 45 4.28 10.88 12.85
C PRO A 45 4.12 9.36 13.05
N SER A 46 5.17 8.71 13.54
CA SER A 46 5.10 7.31 13.97
C SER A 46 4.03 7.14 15.04
N GLY A 47 3.26 6.05 14.97
CA GLY A 47 2.15 5.79 15.89
C GLY A 47 0.86 6.57 15.57
N SER A 48 0.77 7.35 14.49
CA SER A 48 -0.46 8.06 14.12
C SER A 48 -1.59 7.16 13.58
N GLY A 49 -1.33 5.87 13.34
CA GLY A 49 -2.33 4.90 12.90
C GLY A 49 -2.28 4.54 11.40
N LYS A 50 -1.36 5.08 10.60
CA LYS A 50 -1.27 4.87 9.14
C LYS A 50 -1.22 3.39 8.76
N SER A 51 -0.25 2.63 9.31
CA SER A 51 -0.12 1.18 9.07
C SER A 51 -1.35 0.40 9.52
N THR A 52 -1.96 0.81 10.64
CA THR A 52 -3.20 0.20 11.13
C THR A 52 -4.34 0.44 10.15
N LEU A 53 -4.46 1.65 9.59
CA LEU A 53 -5.46 2.01 8.58
C LEU A 53 -5.35 1.12 7.34
N VAL A 54 -4.14 1.00 6.76
CA VAL A 54 -3.90 0.15 5.57
C VAL A 54 -4.22 -1.32 5.86
N ARG A 55 -3.88 -1.81 7.06
CA ARG A 55 -4.20 -3.17 7.50
C ARG A 55 -5.70 -3.38 7.74
N CYS A 56 -6.43 -2.35 8.13
CA CYS A 56 -7.89 -2.41 8.21
C CYS A 56 -8.52 -2.49 6.81
N ILE A 57 -8.02 -1.74 5.83
CA ILE A 57 -8.49 -1.77 4.44
C ILE A 57 -8.34 -3.18 3.85
N ASN A 58 -7.19 -3.82 4.04
CA ASN A 58 -6.94 -5.20 3.57
C ASN A 58 -7.49 -6.29 4.52
N TRP A 59 -8.26 -5.89 5.54
CA TRP A 59 -8.87 -6.80 6.52
C TRP A 59 -7.89 -7.73 7.24
N ILE A 60 -6.59 -7.37 7.29
CA ILE A 60 -5.59 -8.06 8.14
C ILE A 60 -5.91 -7.76 9.60
N GLU A 61 -6.24 -6.50 9.88
CA GLU A 61 -6.77 -6.02 11.14
C GLU A 61 -8.24 -5.61 10.94
N PRO A 62 -9.23 -6.46 11.24
CA PRO A 62 -10.62 -6.07 11.06
C PRO A 62 -10.96 -4.80 11.83
N PRO A 63 -11.68 -3.84 11.25
CA PRO A 63 -12.14 -2.64 11.94
C PRO A 63 -12.98 -2.99 13.18
N SER A 64 -12.93 -2.13 14.21
CA SER A 64 -13.80 -2.25 15.39
C SER A 64 -15.20 -1.69 15.12
N ALA A 65 -15.28 -0.64 14.29
CA ALA A 65 -16.53 -0.02 13.81
C ALA A 65 -16.28 0.71 12.48
N GLY A 66 -17.34 1.21 11.86
CA GLY A 66 -17.28 1.86 10.55
C GLY A 66 -17.42 0.87 9.39
N ARG A 67 -17.18 1.35 8.17
CA ARG A 67 -17.38 0.57 6.95
C ARG A 67 -16.24 0.75 5.97
N VAL A 68 -15.92 -0.32 5.26
CA VAL A 68 -15.01 -0.32 4.11
C VAL A 68 -15.78 -0.89 2.93
N THR A 69 -15.90 -0.11 1.86
CA THR A 69 -16.47 -0.56 0.58
C THR A 69 -15.33 -0.61 -0.44
N PHE A 70 -15.12 -1.75 -1.07
CA PHE A 70 -14.10 -1.96 -2.09
C PHE A 70 -14.75 -2.41 -3.39
N ASP A 71 -14.44 -1.72 -4.50
CA ASP A 71 -15.00 -1.99 -5.83
C ASP A 71 -16.53 -2.13 -5.79
N GLY A 72 -17.19 -1.17 -5.13
CA GLY A 72 -18.64 -1.13 -4.95
C GLY A 72 -19.23 -2.17 -4.01
N LYS A 73 -18.42 -2.98 -3.31
CA LYS A 73 -18.88 -4.04 -2.42
C LYS A 73 -18.48 -3.75 -0.98
N LEU A 74 -19.47 -3.76 -0.08
CA LEU A 74 -19.22 -3.61 1.36
C LEU A 74 -18.45 -4.83 1.89
N VAL A 75 -17.29 -4.56 2.52
CA VAL A 75 -16.43 -5.58 3.12
C VAL A 75 -16.91 -5.85 4.55
N GLU A 76 -17.52 -7.01 4.76
CA GLU A 76 -18.01 -7.48 6.07
C GLU A 76 -17.53 -8.92 6.32
N SER A 77 -17.01 -9.21 7.52
CA SER A 77 -16.43 -10.52 7.86
C SER A 77 -17.37 -11.73 7.67
N ARG A 78 -18.68 -11.52 7.67
CA ARG A 78 -19.69 -12.59 7.55
C ARG A 78 -20.25 -12.76 6.15
N LYS A 79 -20.15 -11.77 5.27
CA LYS A 79 -20.79 -11.77 3.94
C LYS A 79 -19.80 -11.63 2.79
N TYR A 80 -18.61 -11.13 3.05
CA TYR A 80 -17.58 -10.89 2.04
C TYR A 80 -16.52 -11.99 2.10
N ASP A 81 -16.15 -12.54 0.95
CA ASP A 81 -15.02 -13.45 0.87
C ASP A 81 -13.70 -12.65 0.98
N ILE A 82 -13.14 -12.61 2.19
CA ILE A 82 -11.88 -11.92 2.48
C ILE A 82 -10.71 -12.43 1.61
N ARG A 83 -10.77 -13.66 1.11
CA ARG A 83 -9.76 -14.18 0.19
C ARG A 83 -9.80 -13.40 -1.13
N ARG A 84 -10.99 -13.16 -1.68
CA ARG A 84 -11.18 -12.33 -2.89
C ARG A 84 -10.71 -10.90 -2.67
N LEU A 85 -10.99 -10.31 -1.51
CA LEU A 85 -10.45 -8.98 -1.19
C LEU A 85 -8.93 -8.97 -1.32
N ARG A 86 -8.25 -9.96 -0.74
CA ARG A 86 -6.79 -10.07 -0.75
C ARG A 86 -6.20 -10.55 -2.08
N GLU A 87 -7.02 -11.04 -3.00
CA GLU A 87 -6.64 -11.26 -4.40
C GLU A 87 -6.64 -9.95 -5.19
N ASP A 88 -7.63 -9.08 -4.91
CA ASP A 88 -7.83 -7.80 -5.60
C ASP A 88 -7.03 -6.64 -4.96
N ILE A 89 -6.57 -6.78 -3.71
CA ILE A 89 -5.72 -5.80 -3.00
C ILE A 89 -4.36 -6.41 -2.73
N GLY A 90 -3.35 -5.95 -3.47
CA GLY A 90 -1.95 -6.27 -3.20
C GLY A 90 -1.44 -5.51 -1.98
N MET A 91 -0.58 -6.13 -1.17
CA MET A 91 0.05 -5.47 -0.03
C MET A 91 1.54 -5.74 0.04
N VAL A 92 2.30 -4.66 0.17
CA VAL A 92 3.75 -4.66 0.39
C VAL A 92 3.99 -4.11 1.79
N PHE A 93 4.69 -4.87 2.61
CA PHE A 93 4.93 -4.55 4.01
C PHE A 93 6.29 -3.89 4.20
N GLN A 94 6.48 -3.25 5.34
CA GLN A 94 7.76 -2.72 5.81
C GLN A 94 8.84 -3.81 5.88
N GLN A 95 8.51 -4.98 6.42
CA GLN A 95 9.33 -6.18 6.31
C GLN A 95 8.98 -6.87 5.00
N PHE A 96 9.98 -7.31 4.25
CA PHE A 96 9.83 -7.84 2.89
C PHE A 96 8.87 -9.04 2.81
N ASN A 97 8.80 -9.85 3.86
CA ASN A 97 7.91 -11.03 4.00
C ASN A 97 8.00 -12.00 2.81
N VAL A 98 9.15 -12.06 2.15
CA VAL A 98 9.42 -13.04 1.09
C VAL A 98 9.69 -14.42 1.72
N PHE A 99 9.28 -15.49 1.04
CA PHE A 99 9.48 -16.85 1.51
C PHE A 99 10.96 -17.25 1.42
N PRO A 100 11.65 -17.48 2.54
CA PRO A 100 13.12 -17.64 2.55
C PRO A 100 13.61 -18.93 1.89
N HIS A 101 12.76 -19.94 1.77
CA HIS A 101 13.06 -21.23 1.16
C HIS A 101 12.81 -21.27 -0.35
N LEU A 102 12.13 -20.28 -0.92
CA LEU A 102 11.82 -20.15 -2.34
C LEU A 102 12.79 -19.17 -3.02
N THR A 103 13.02 -19.38 -4.33
CA THR A 103 13.74 -18.40 -5.16
C THR A 103 12.89 -17.16 -5.42
N ALA A 104 13.46 -16.09 -6.00
CA ALA A 104 12.73 -14.90 -6.41
C ALA A 104 11.60 -15.26 -7.39
N LEU A 105 11.89 -16.04 -8.42
CA LEU A 105 10.91 -16.55 -9.39
C LEU A 105 9.77 -17.29 -8.69
N GLN A 106 10.12 -18.23 -7.81
CA GLN A 106 9.13 -19.03 -7.09
C GLN A 106 8.27 -18.20 -6.13
N ASN A 107 8.85 -17.18 -5.48
CA ASN A 107 8.10 -16.25 -4.64
C ASN A 107 7.00 -15.54 -5.42
N ILE A 108 7.29 -15.10 -6.63
CA ILE A 108 6.37 -14.36 -7.49
C ILE A 108 5.31 -15.31 -8.06
N ALA A 109 5.71 -16.46 -8.60
CA ALA A 109 4.81 -17.40 -9.24
C ALA A 109 3.85 -18.13 -8.27
N LEU A 110 4.18 -18.19 -6.97
CA LEU A 110 3.43 -19.00 -6.00
C LEU A 110 1.95 -18.59 -5.90
N GLY A 111 1.66 -17.29 -5.79
CA GLY A 111 0.30 -16.76 -5.67
C GLY A 111 -0.59 -17.17 -6.85
N PRO A 112 -0.22 -16.86 -8.09
CA PRO A 112 -0.93 -17.31 -9.30
C PRO A 112 -1.17 -18.82 -9.34
N ILE A 113 -0.17 -19.65 -9.04
CA ILE A 113 -0.30 -21.11 -9.05
C ILE A 113 -1.28 -21.61 -7.97
N VAL A 114 -1.10 -21.15 -6.73
CA VAL A 114 -1.83 -21.73 -5.58
C VAL A 114 -3.23 -21.16 -5.47
N VAL A 115 -3.40 -19.85 -5.67
CA VAL A 115 -4.67 -19.15 -5.45
C VAL A 115 -5.50 -19.11 -6.73
N LYS A 116 -4.91 -18.63 -7.83
CA LYS A 116 -5.63 -18.47 -9.12
C LYS A 116 -5.64 -19.73 -9.97
N LYS A 117 -4.91 -20.79 -9.56
CA LYS A 117 -4.80 -22.06 -10.29
C LYS A 117 -4.26 -21.90 -11.72
N VAL A 118 -3.42 -20.91 -11.94
CA VAL A 118 -2.71 -20.69 -13.20
C VAL A 118 -1.72 -21.85 -13.43
N ASP A 119 -1.56 -22.26 -14.68
CA ASP A 119 -0.53 -23.27 -15.03
C ASP A 119 0.86 -22.79 -14.60
N ARG A 120 1.67 -23.74 -14.11
CA ARG A 120 2.99 -23.41 -13.55
C ARG A 120 3.89 -22.71 -14.58
N LYS A 121 3.94 -23.20 -15.83
CA LYS A 121 4.80 -22.61 -16.87
C LYS A 121 4.36 -21.19 -17.21
N ALA A 122 3.05 -20.96 -17.29
CA ALA A 122 2.49 -19.63 -17.54
C ALA A 122 2.81 -18.67 -16.38
N ALA A 123 2.63 -19.12 -15.12
CA ALA A 123 2.94 -18.31 -13.95
C ALA A 123 4.46 -18.01 -13.79
N GLU A 124 5.33 -18.96 -14.14
CA GLU A 124 6.78 -18.74 -14.14
C GLU A 124 7.22 -17.79 -15.28
N ALA A 125 6.59 -17.87 -16.46
CA ALA A 125 6.85 -16.93 -17.55
C ALA A 125 6.47 -15.49 -17.15
N GLU A 126 5.27 -15.29 -16.61
CA GLU A 126 4.83 -13.99 -16.11
C GLU A 126 5.71 -13.48 -14.94
N ALA A 127 6.14 -14.37 -14.04
CA ALA A 127 7.04 -14.03 -12.96
C ALA A 127 8.41 -13.52 -13.50
N MET A 128 8.91 -14.06 -14.60
CA MET A 128 10.11 -13.55 -15.27
C MET A 128 9.90 -12.14 -15.87
N GLU A 129 8.74 -11.86 -16.44
CA GLU A 129 8.39 -10.52 -16.95
C GLU A 129 8.32 -9.51 -15.78
N LEU A 130 7.71 -9.91 -14.66
CA LEU A 130 7.66 -9.08 -13.46
C LEU A 130 9.05 -8.86 -12.83
N LEU A 131 9.93 -9.87 -12.83
CA LEU A 131 11.32 -9.70 -12.42
C LEU A 131 12.07 -8.72 -13.33
N ALA A 132 11.83 -8.77 -14.64
CA ALA A 132 12.40 -7.79 -15.57
C ALA A 132 11.87 -6.37 -15.27
N LYS A 133 10.58 -6.23 -14.99
CA LYS A 133 9.94 -4.96 -14.65
C LYS A 133 10.56 -4.31 -13.41
N VAL A 134 10.93 -5.09 -12.40
CA VAL A 134 11.61 -4.61 -11.17
C VAL A 134 13.14 -4.67 -11.25
N GLY A 135 13.72 -4.94 -12.43
CA GLY A 135 15.17 -4.94 -12.67
C GLY A 135 15.93 -6.13 -12.07
N LEU A 136 15.25 -7.27 -11.83
CA LEU A 136 15.79 -8.43 -11.12
C LEU A 136 15.83 -9.72 -11.94
N SER A 137 15.79 -9.66 -13.28
CA SER A 137 15.84 -10.88 -14.13
C SER A 137 17.03 -11.78 -13.80
N HIS A 138 18.19 -11.19 -13.51
CA HIS A 138 19.43 -11.89 -13.15
C HIS A 138 19.39 -12.55 -11.76
N ARG A 139 18.37 -12.28 -10.95
CA ARG A 139 18.15 -12.81 -9.60
C ARG A 139 17.10 -13.90 -9.53
N ALA A 140 16.52 -14.34 -10.66
CA ALA A 140 15.40 -15.28 -10.69
C ALA A 140 15.60 -16.52 -9.82
N ASP A 141 16.79 -17.11 -9.85
CA ASP A 141 17.15 -18.34 -9.12
C ASP A 141 17.74 -18.08 -7.72
N HIS A 142 17.88 -16.80 -7.30
CA HIS A 142 18.41 -16.48 -5.98
C HIS A 142 17.35 -16.58 -4.90
N LYS A 143 17.74 -17.04 -3.72
CA LYS A 143 16.91 -17.03 -2.51
C LYS A 143 17.07 -15.70 -1.76
N PRO A 144 16.10 -15.29 -0.93
CA PRO A 144 16.13 -14.03 -0.18
C PRO A 144 17.43 -13.81 0.60
N GLY A 145 18.00 -14.84 1.22
CA GLY A 145 19.29 -14.73 1.93
C GLY A 145 20.51 -14.40 1.07
N GLN A 146 20.37 -14.38 -0.26
CA GLN A 146 21.40 -14.04 -1.24
C GLN A 146 21.12 -12.67 -1.90
N MET A 147 20.14 -11.93 -1.38
CA MET A 147 19.65 -10.69 -1.96
C MET A 147 19.74 -9.54 -0.95
N SER A 148 19.99 -8.32 -1.43
CA SER A 148 19.92 -7.12 -0.60
C SER A 148 18.49 -6.84 -0.13
N GLY A 149 18.32 -5.96 0.87
CA GLY A 149 17.00 -5.53 1.33
C GLY A 149 16.15 -4.90 0.22
N GLY A 150 16.77 -4.04 -0.59
CA GLY A 150 16.08 -3.42 -1.75
C GLY A 150 15.70 -4.45 -2.82
N GLU A 151 16.53 -5.46 -3.09
CA GLU A 151 16.20 -6.56 -4.01
C GLU A 151 15.02 -7.40 -3.46
N GLN A 152 15.04 -7.72 -2.15
CA GLN A 152 13.93 -8.46 -1.52
C GLN A 152 12.62 -7.69 -1.57
N GLN A 153 12.66 -6.37 -1.37
CA GLN A 153 11.47 -5.51 -1.45
C GLN A 153 10.93 -5.45 -2.87
N ARG A 154 11.79 -5.35 -3.88
CA ARG A 154 11.37 -5.39 -5.28
C ARG A 154 10.76 -6.75 -5.66
N VAL A 155 11.25 -7.86 -5.10
CA VAL A 155 10.59 -9.18 -5.24
C VAL A 155 9.22 -9.18 -4.56
N ALA A 156 9.07 -8.56 -3.37
CA ALA A 156 7.79 -8.45 -2.68
C ALA A 156 6.77 -7.64 -3.49
N ILE A 157 7.22 -6.54 -4.13
CA ILE A 157 6.39 -5.75 -5.06
C ILE A 157 5.95 -6.62 -6.26
N ALA A 158 6.89 -7.28 -6.93
CA ALA A 158 6.59 -8.14 -8.08
C ALA A 158 5.64 -9.29 -7.71
N ARG A 159 5.80 -9.88 -6.53
CA ARG A 159 4.90 -10.91 -6.00
C ARG A 159 3.47 -10.38 -5.79
N ALA A 160 3.31 -9.16 -5.30
CA ALA A 160 1.99 -8.56 -5.15
C ALA A 160 1.37 -8.26 -6.52
N LEU A 161 2.15 -7.76 -7.48
CA LEU A 161 1.70 -7.49 -8.86
C LEU A 161 1.26 -8.73 -9.61
N ALA A 162 1.88 -9.90 -9.37
CA ALA A 162 1.51 -11.17 -10.00
C ALA A 162 0.06 -11.60 -9.71
N MET A 163 -0.56 -11.02 -8.69
CA MET A 163 -1.98 -11.23 -8.40
C MET A 163 -2.90 -10.30 -9.21
N HIS A 164 -2.38 -9.42 -10.08
CA HIS A 164 -3.13 -8.40 -10.83
C HIS A 164 -4.11 -7.61 -9.95
N PRO A 165 -3.62 -6.97 -8.88
CA PRO A 165 -4.49 -6.28 -7.94
C PRO A 165 -5.10 -5.01 -8.55
N LYS A 166 -6.31 -4.66 -8.11
CA LYS A 166 -6.97 -3.39 -8.44
C LYS A 166 -6.45 -2.23 -7.61
N LEU A 167 -5.89 -2.52 -6.43
CA LEU A 167 -5.32 -1.57 -5.49
C LEU A 167 -4.04 -2.15 -4.89
N MET A 168 -2.96 -1.38 -4.88
CA MET A 168 -1.72 -1.70 -4.17
C MET A 168 -1.62 -0.89 -2.88
N LEU A 169 -1.36 -1.56 -1.78
CA LEU A 169 -1.09 -0.94 -0.47
C LEU A 169 0.40 -1.11 -0.15
N PHE A 170 1.08 0.00 0.14
CA PHE A 170 2.48 0.02 0.56
C PHE A 170 2.55 0.55 2.00
N ASP A 171 3.02 -0.29 2.92
CA ASP A 171 3.18 0.05 4.35
C ASP A 171 4.65 0.28 4.64
N GLU A 172 5.12 1.53 4.51
CA GLU A 172 6.51 1.98 4.70
C GLU A 172 7.54 1.12 3.93
N PRO A 173 7.45 1.03 2.60
CA PRO A 173 8.21 0.06 1.80
C PRO A 173 9.74 0.29 1.81
N THR A 174 10.21 1.44 2.27
CA THR A 174 11.65 1.82 2.27
C THR A 174 12.28 1.80 3.66
N SER A 175 11.51 1.72 4.75
CA SER A 175 12.00 1.94 6.11
C SER A 175 12.97 0.86 6.65
N SER A 176 13.03 -0.31 6.01
CA SER A 176 13.93 -1.42 6.37
C SER A 176 15.07 -1.61 5.36
N ILE A 177 15.34 -0.60 4.53
CA ILE A 177 16.32 -0.64 3.44
C ILE A 177 17.44 0.37 3.72
N ASP A 178 18.65 0.01 3.35
CA ASP A 178 19.79 0.94 3.40
C ASP A 178 19.49 2.17 2.52
N VAL A 179 19.84 3.36 3.02
CA VAL A 179 19.52 4.65 2.38
C VAL A 179 19.99 4.71 0.92
N GLU A 180 21.17 4.11 0.62
CA GLU A 180 21.72 4.06 -0.74
C GLU A 180 20.88 3.26 -1.74
N LEU A 181 20.02 2.34 -1.24
CA LEU A 181 19.19 1.45 -2.06
C LEU A 181 17.70 1.87 -2.12
N ILE A 182 17.31 2.89 -1.36
CA ILE A 182 15.91 3.36 -1.31
C ILE A 182 15.42 3.77 -2.70
N HIS A 183 16.24 4.49 -3.46
CA HIS A 183 15.88 5.00 -4.79
C HIS A 183 15.50 3.88 -5.77
N GLU A 184 16.14 2.70 -5.70
CA GLU A 184 15.79 1.58 -6.58
C GLU A 184 14.37 1.05 -6.36
N VAL A 185 13.87 1.13 -5.13
CA VAL A 185 12.49 0.74 -4.80
C VAL A 185 11.51 1.84 -5.18
N LEU A 186 11.86 3.11 -4.92
CA LEU A 186 11.02 4.25 -5.30
C LEU A 186 10.88 4.36 -6.82
N ASP A 187 11.93 4.13 -7.60
CA ASP A 187 11.89 4.11 -9.07
C ASP A 187 10.90 3.07 -9.62
N VAL A 188 10.82 1.89 -8.98
CA VAL A 188 9.82 0.89 -9.33
C VAL A 188 8.41 1.41 -9.03
N MET A 189 8.21 2.07 -7.88
CA MET A 189 6.90 2.59 -7.50
C MET A 189 6.46 3.77 -8.40
N VAL A 190 7.39 4.64 -8.82
CA VAL A 190 7.14 5.71 -9.81
C VAL A 190 6.67 5.10 -11.13
N LYS A 191 7.36 4.08 -11.66
CA LYS A 191 6.96 3.38 -12.89
C LYS A 191 5.55 2.78 -12.78
N LEU A 192 5.20 2.20 -11.62
CA LEU A 192 3.85 1.67 -11.40
C LEU A 192 2.80 2.79 -11.38
N ALA A 193 3.14 3.94 -10.83
CA ALA A 193 2.28 5.12 -10.83
C ALA A 193 2.04 5.63 -12.26
N ASP A 194 3.09 5.72 -13.09
CA ASP A 194 3.01 6.16 -14.49
C ASP A 194 2.19 5.19 -15.35
N GLU A 195 2.20 3.91 -15.03
CA GLU A 195 1.35 2.89 -15.66
C GLU A 195 -0.13 2.96 -15.21
N GLY A 196 -0.46 3.86 -14.29
CA GLY A 196 -1.82 4.07 -13.79
C GLY A 196 -2.25 3.06 -12.73
N MET A 197 -1.31 2.52 -11.94
CA MET A 197 -1.63 1.67 -10.81
C MET A 197 -2.33 2.50 -9.72
N THR A 198 -3.47 2.02 -9.26
CA THR A 198 -4.14 2.57 -8.08
C THR A 198 -3.37 2.19 -6.83
N MET A 199 -2.95 3.15 -6.00
CA MET A 199 -2.11 2.83 -4.85
C MET A 199 -2.34 3.73 -3.65
N ILE A 200 -2.22 3.14 -2.46
CA ILE A 200 -2.08 3.85 -1.19
C ILE A 200 -0.67 3.59 -0.67
N VAL A 201 0.08 4.64 -0.40
CA VAL A 201 1.47 4.55 0.05
C VAL A 201 1.63 5.24 1.40
N VAL A 202 1.97 4.47 2.43
CA VAL A 202 2.45 5.01 3.70
C VAL A 202 3.95 5.23 3.56
N THR A 203 4.39 6.48 3.65
CA THR A 203 5.82 6.80 3.49
C THR A 203 6.21 8.06 4.26
N HIS A 204 7.50 8.20 4.52
CA HIS A 204 8.14 9.42 5.02
C HIS A 204 8.95 10.14 3.92
N GLU A 205 8.99 9.59 2.71
CA GLU A 205 9.72 10.11 1.56
C GLU A 205 8.94 11.26 0.90
N ILE A 206 9.19 12.51 1.34
CA ILE A 206 8.47 13.71 0.83
C ILE A 206 8.74 13.92 -0.66
N GLY A 207 9.97 13.67 -1.13
CA GLY A 207 10.32 13.79 -2.54
C GLY A 207 9.46 12.90 -3.42
N PHE A 208 9.36 11.63 -3.07
CA PHE A 208 8.49 10.66 -3.73
C PHE A 208 7.00 11.07 -3.68
N ALA A 209 6.54 11.50 -2.49
CA ALA A 209 5.15 11.93 -2.33
C ALA A 209 4.79 13.13 -3.22
N LYS A 210 5.71 14.11 -3.36
CA LYS A 210 5.53 15.26 -4.26
C LYS A 210 5.49 14.87 -5.73
N GLU A 211 6.27 13.87 -6.14
CA GLU A 211 6.37 13.43 -7.52
C GLU A 211 5.18 12.58 -7.95
N VAL A 212 4.70 11.68 -7.06
CA VAL A 212 3.80 10.61 -7.45
C VAL A 212 2.36 10.85 -7.02
N ALA A 213 2.12 11.51 -5.87
CA ALA A 213 0.80 11.58 -5.29
C ALA A 213 -0.16 12.50 -6.06
N ASP A 214 -1.38 12.04 -6.26
CA ASP A 214 -2.52 12.89 -6.65
C ASP A 214 -3.09 13.58 -5.41
N ARG A 215 -3.08 12.88 -4.28
CA ARG A 215 -3.58 13.39 -3.00
C ARG A 215 -2.73 12.87 -1.84
N VAL A 216 -2.57 13.73 -0.85
CA VAL A 216 -1.89 13.44 0.42
C VAL A 216 -2.89 13.55 1.55
N ILE A 217 -2.88 12.58 2.46
CA ILE A 217 -3.59 12.62 3.74
C ILE A 217 -2.55 12.65 4.86
N PHE A 218 -2.60 13.71 5.67
CA PHE A 218 -1.80 13.80 6.88
C PHE A 218 -2.61 13.32 8.09
N MET A 219 -2.08 12.30 8.77
CA MET A 219 -2.71 11.69 9.96
C MET A 219 -1.92 11.99 11.23
N ASP A 220 -2.63 12.27 12.30
CA ASP A 220 -2.08 12.29 13.66
C ASP A 220 -3.08 11.80 14.68
N GLN A 221 -2.60 11.09 15.71
CA GLN A 221 -3.40 10.55 16.82
C GLN A 221 -4.67 9.78 16.41
N GLY A 222 -4.63 9.07 15.29
CA GLY A 222 -5.74 8.27 14.78
C GLY A 222 -6.79 9.03 13.98
N LEU A 223 -6.53 10.28 13.65
CA LEU A 223 -7.42 11.18 12.89
C LEU A 223 -6.75 11.64 11.60
N ILE A 224 -7.57 11.95 10.59
CA ILE A 224 -7.14 12.75 9.44
C ILE A 224 -7.14 14.22 9.90
N ILE A 225 -5.97 14.85 9.84
CA ILE A 225 -5.79 16.27 10.22
C ILE A 225 -5.93 17.16 8.99
N GLU A 226 -5.35 16.73 7.86
CA GLU A 226 -5.35 17.50 6.63
C GLU A 226 -5.34 16.56 5.42
N SER A 227 -6.00 16.96 4.34
CA SER A 227 -6.01 16.24 3.07
C SER A 227 -6.09 17.21 1.93
N GLY A 228 -5.26 17.01 0.90
CA GLY A 228 -5.20 17.89 -0.27
C GLY A 228 -4.21 17.37 -1.31
N SER A 229 -3.99 18.15 -2.35
CA SER A 229 -2.91 17.91 -3.30
C SER A 229 -1.53 18.03 -2.63
N PRO A 230 -0.47 17.45 -3.21
CA PRO A 230 0.89 17.62 -2.68
C PRO A 230 1.28 19.07 -2.46
N CYS A 231 0.91 19.98 -3.36
CA CYS A 231 1.18 21.41 -3.23
C CYS A 231 0.47 22.02 -2.00
N GLU A 232 -0.83 21.70 -1.81
CA GLU A 232 -1.59 22.21 -0.66
C GLU A 232 -1.01 21.71 0.66
N VAL A 233 -0.70 20.41 0.78
CA VAL A 233 -0.24 19.82 2.06
C VAL A 233 1.22 20.13 2.36
N PHE A 234 2.12 20.16 1.35
CA PHE A 234 3.56 20.32 1.60
C PHE A 234 4.05 21.77 1.49
N GLU A 235 3.40 22.62 0.70
CA GLU A 235 3.85 24.00 0.46
C GLU A 235 2.95 25.03 1.14
N HIS A 236 1.66 24.71 1.30
CA HIS A 236 0.67 25.60 1.87
C HIS A 236 -0.20 24.93 2.95
N PRO A 237 0.40 24.18 3.92
CA PRO A 237 -0.36 23.48 4.94
C PRO A 237 -1.19 24.45 5.78
N GLN A 238 -2.48 24.15 5.96
CA GLN A 238 -3.42 25.01 6.69
C GLN A 238 -3.47 24.64 8.18
N GLN A 239 -3.12 23.40 8.53
CA GLN A 239 -3.21 22.92 9.91
C GLN A 239 -1.86 23.13 10.63
N GLU A 240 -1.87 23.75 11.80
CA GLU A 240 -0.68 23.99 12.61
C GLU A 240 0.09 22.68 12.89
N ARG A 241 -0.64 21.58 13.03
CA ARG A 241 -0.04 20.28 13.30
C ARG A 241 0.73 19.73 12.09
N THR A 242 0.22 19.93 10.89
CA THR A 242 0.90 19.61 9.61
C THR A 242 2.15 20.46 9.45
N GLN A 243 2.03 21.78 9.67
CA GLN A 243 3.15 22.73 9.62
C GLN A 243 4.29 22.34 10.58
N SER A 244 3.93 22.04 11.82
CA SER A 244 4.90 21.61 12.85
C SER A 244 5.59 20.30 12.53
N PHE A 245 4.91 19.37 11.84
CA PHE A 245 5.51 18.11 11.39
C PHE A 245 6.48 18.35 10.24
N LEU A 246 6.03 19.05 9.20
CA LEU A 246 6.82 19.30 8.01
C LEU A 246 8.08 20.12 8.31
N SER A 247 8.00 21.12 9.19
CA SER A 247 9.18 21.90 9.60
C SER A 247 10.30 21.04 10.21
N LYS A 248 9.93 19.94 10.92
CA LYS A 248 10.92 19.03 11.51
C LYS A 248 11.52 18.06 10.49
N VAL A 249 10.72 17.59 9.52
CA VAL A 249 11.15 16.61 8.52
C VAL A 249 11.95 17.26 7.39
N LEU A 250 11.63 18.52 7.04
CA LEU A 250 12.36 19.26 6.00
C LEU A 250 13.70 19.84 6.48
N LEU A 251 13.93 19.90 7.79
CA LEU A 251 15.17 20.39 8.40
C LEU A 251 16.13 19.24 8.81
N ALA A 252 15.70 17.98 8.71
CA ALA A 252 16.49 16.80 9.01
C ALA A 252 17.15 16.23 7.76
#